data_da4c8159f781691119094785b08aed12
#
_entry.id   da4c8159f781691119094785b08aed12
#
_cell.length_a   1.000
_cell.length_b   1.000
_cell.length_c   1.000
_cell.angle_alpha   90.00
_cell.angle_beta   90.00
_cell.angle_gamma   90.00
#
_symmetry.space_group_name_H-M   'P 1'
#
loop_
_entity.id
_entity.type
_entity.pdbx_description
1 polymer ?
#
loop_
_entity_poly.entity_id
_entity_poly.type
_entity_poly.pdbx_seq_one_letter_code
_entity_poly.pdbx_strand_id
1 'polypeptide(L)'
;TYSDQSIIGLDENSPVHPMPDGLDPYTLDPADATKYYGPLKVRAEQEVAKLYPGIHTIIRPCLIVGPLDRTDRFTWWPARIEKGGEVLAPDKPDDPCQFIDSRDLAEFMVRMAEAREFGLYNAIGPAHPMTVGEMLHGVKAVTTSGAQFTWVPWDFLQSQNVRPWRDMTVWQPPYGKTAGYQRRNS
;
A
#
# COMPACT_ATOMS: atom_id res chain seq x y z
N THR A 1 -2.32 1.06 -9.81
CA THR A 1 -3.27 0.37 -10.71
C THR A 1 -4.58 1.14 -10.81
N TYR A 2 -5.30 1.41 -9.72
CA TYR A 2 -6.58 2.13 -9.71
C TYR A 2 -6.41 3.60 -10.06
N SER A 3 -7.29 4.12 -10.93
CA SER A 3 -7.18 5.49 -11.47
C SER A 3 -7.69 6.56 -10.50
N ASP A 4 -8.64 6.23 -9.65
CA ASP A 4 -9.20 7.16 -8.64
C ASP A 4 -9.11 6.54 -7.24
N GLN A 5 -8.19 7.05 -6.45
CA GLN A 5 -7.96 6.60 -5.07
C GLN A 5 -8.82 7.36 -4.04
N SER A 6 -9.70 8.24 -4.46
CA SER A 6 -10.69 8.85 -3.58
C SER A 6 -11.87 7.93 -3.27
N ILE A 7 -12.08 6.90 -4.08
CA ILE A 7 -13.17 5.94 -3.94
C ILE A 7 -12.85 4.98 -2.79
N ILE A 8 -13.72 4.96 -1.78
CA ILE A 8 -13.64 4.01 -0.66
C ILE A 8 -14.20 2.66 -1.12
N GLY A 9 -13.56 1.56 -0.73
CA GLY A 9 -13.98 0.22 -1.09
C GLY A 9 -13.59 -0.20 -2.50
N LEU A 10 -12.50 0.37 -3.04
CA LEU A 10 -11.95 -0.08 -4.34
C LEU A 10 -11.75 -1.59 -4.35
N ASP A 11 -12.33 -2.24 -5.35
CA ASP A 11 -12.27 -3.68 -5.60
C ASP A 11 -11.65 -3.97 -6.98
N GLU A 12 -11.61 -5.24 -7.37
CA GLU A 12 -11.02 -5.69 -8.63
C GLU A 12 -11.71 -5.12 -9.88
N ASN A 13 -13.00 -4.74 -9.77
CA ASN A 13 -13.81 -4.18 -10.85
C ASN A 13 -13.69 -2.66 -10.95
N SER A 14 -13.01 -2.04 -10.00
CA SER A 14 -12.87 -0.58 -9.94
C SER A 14 -12.00 -0.05 -11.09
N PRO A 15 -12.26 1.20 -11.57
CA PRO A 15 -11.55 1.78 -12.70
C PRO A 15 -10.03 1.82 -12.51
N VAL A 16 -9.31 1.45 -13.56
CA VAL A 16 -7.84 1.43 -13.58
C VAL A 16 -7.29 2.52 -14.50
N HIS A 17 -6.01 2.85 -14.35
CA HIS A 17 -5.35 3.85 -15.20
C HIS A 17 -5.36 3.41 -16.66
N PRO A 18 -5.90 4.22 -17.58
CA PRO A 18 -5.71 3.98 -19.01
C PRO A 18 -4.25 4.22 -19.39
N MET A 19 -3.79 3.53 -20.44
CA MET A 19 -2.52 3.88 -21.07
C MET A 19 -2.71 5.21 -21.82
N PRO A 20 -1.82 6.20 -21.63
CA PRO A 20 -1.89 7.44 -22.40
C PRO A 20 -1.73 7.19 -23.90
N ASP A 21 -2.48 7.93 -24.71
CA ASP A 21 -2.39 7.83 -26.17
C ASP A 21 -0.97 8.13 -26.66
N GLY A 22 -0.49 7.29 -27.58
CA GLY A 22 0.83 7.43 -28.19
C GLY A 22 2.01 7.02 -27.28
N LEU A 23 1.77 6.57 -26.05
CA LEU A 23 2.81 6.06 -25.18
C LEU A 23 3.10 4.58 -25.49
N ASP A 24 4.28 4.30 -25.99
CA ASP A 24 4.77 2.93 -26.16
C ASP A 24 5.63 2.53 -24.96
N PRO A 25 5.17 1.53 -24.14
CA PRO A 25 5.92 1.09 -22.98
C PRO A 25 7.28 0.48 -23.29
N TYR A 26 7.49 0.00 -24.50
CA TYR A 26 8.74 -0.65 -24.92
C TYR A 26 9.84 0.36 -25.32
N THR A 27 9.44 1.59 -25.62
CA THR A 27 10.37 2.67 -25.99
C THR A 27 10.47 3.77 -24.93
N LEU A 28 9.72 3.61 -23.82
CA LEU A 28 9.71 4.57 -22.72
C LEU A 28 11.09 4.66 -22.05
N ASP A 29 11.56 5.90 -21.81
CA ASP A 29 12.75 6.11 -20.99
C ASP A 29 12.51 5.56 -19.57
N PRO A 30 13.40 4.69 -19.05
CA PRO A 30 13.29 4.18 -17.67
C PRO A 30 13.16 5.28 -16.60
N ALA A 31 13.71 6.47 -16.83
CA ALA A 31 13.58 7.62 -15.94
C ALA A 31 12.12 8.07 -15.79
N ASP A 32 11.28 7.89 -16.80
CA ASP A 32 9.86 8.23 -16.80
C ASP A 32 8.95 7.14 -16.24
N ALA A 33 9.48 5.94 -15.96
CA ALA A 33 8.68 4.80 -15.49
C ALA A 33 7.87 5.11 -14.22
N THR A 34 8.41 5.91 -13.31
CA THR A 34 7.70 6.32 -12.09
C THR A 34 6.47 7.17 -12.40
N LYS A 35 6.54 8.06 -13.39
CA LYS A 35 5.44 8.92 -13.84
C LYS A 35 4.27 8.10 -14.39
N TYR A 36 4.58 7.01 -15.10
CA TYR A 36 3.60 6.15 -15.73
C TYR A 36 3.39 4.83 -15.00
N TYR A 37 3.76 4.75 -13.71
CA TYR A 37 3.70 3.51 -12.92
C TYR A 37 2.32 2.83 -12.98
N GLY A 38 1.23 3.56 -12.73
CA GLY A 38 -0.13 3.02 -12.77
C GLY A 38 -0.50 2.43 -14.14
N PRO A 39 -0.45 3.21 -15.23
CA PRO A 39 -0.67 2.73 -16.59
C PRO A 39 0.20 1.52 -16.98
N LEU A 40 1.49 1.52 -16.65
CA LEU A 40 2.41 0.43 -16.95
C LEU A 40 2.03 -0.87 -16.21
N LYS A 41 1.59 -0.77 -14.94
CA LYS A 41 1.09 -1.94 -14.20
C LYS A 41 -0.16 -2.53 -14.84
N VAL A 42 -1.11 -1.67 -15.24
CA VAL A 42 -2.32 -2.10 -15.96
C VAL A 42 -1.97 -2.77 -17.29
N ARG A 43 -1.03 -2.19 -18.04
CA ARG A 43 -0.57 -2.78 -19.30
C ARG A 43 0.04 -4.16 -19.09
N ALA A 44 0.86 -4.34 -18.05
CA ALA A 44 1.43 -5.65 -17.72
C ALA A 44 0.33 -6.68 -17.39
N GLU A 45 -0.70 -6.30 -16.62
CA GLU A 45 -1.86 -7.16 -16.35
C GLU A 45 -2.57 -7.58 -17.65
N GLN A 46 -2.80 -6.63 -18.56
CA GLN A 46 -3.43 -6.89 -19.86
C GLN A 46 -2.61 -7.83 -20.75
N GLU A 47 -1.29 -7.66 -20.80
CA GLU A 47 -0.42 -8.56 -21.57
C GLU A 47 -0.42 -9.98 -21.00
N VAL A 48 -0.40 -10.14 -19.67
CA VAL A 48 -0.53 -11.47 -19.04
C VAL A 48 -1.87 -12.11 -19.40
N ALA A 49 -2.97 -11.36 -19.29
CA ALA A 49 -4.29 -11.87 -19.62
C ALA A 49 -4.43 -12.27 -21.10
N LYS A 50 -3.77 -11.52 -21.99
CA LYS A 50 -3.74 -11.81 -23.43
C LYS A 50 -2.93 -13.07 -23.76
N LEU A 51 -1.77 -13.24 -23.12
CA LEU A 51 -0.86 -14.36 -23.39
C LEU A 51 -1.34 -15.66 -22.74
N TYR A 52 -2.06 -15.58 -21.63
CA TYR A 52 -2.54 -16.72 -20.85
C TYR A 52 -4.04 -16.64 -20.57
N PRO A 53 -4.90 -16.65 -21.61
CA PRO A 53 -6.33 -16.45 -21.46
C PRO A 53 -6.95 -17.57 -20.60
N GLY A 54 -7.60 -17.17 -19.50
CA GLY A 54 -8.29 -18.11 -18.59
C GLY A 54 -7.41 -18.96 -17.68
N ILE A 55 -6.08 -18.82 -17.75
CA ILE A 55 -5.12 -19.61 -16.96
C ILE A 55 -4.05 -18.72 -16.31
N HIS A 56 -4.46 -17.54 -15.86
CA HIS A 56 -3.55 -16.59 -15.17
C HIS A 56 -4.17 -16.09 -13.87
N THR A 57 -3.32 -15.70 -12.95
CA THR A 57 -3.72 -15.05 -11.70
C THR A 57 -2.97 -13.73 -11.57
N ILE A 58 -3.71 -12.64 -11.45
CA ILE A 58 -3.19 -11.30 -11.22
C ILE A 58 -3.49 -10.91 -9.79
N ILE A 59 -2.48 -10.50 -9.06
CA ILE A 59 -2.59 -10.12 -7.66
C ILE A 59 -2.21 -8.65 -7.52
N ARG A 60 -3.11 -7.85 -6.93
CA ARG A 60 -2.92 -6.43 -6.63
C ARG A 60 -2.75 -6.24 -5.12
N PRO A 61 -1.53 -6.35 -4.58
CA PRO A 61 -1.32 -6.20 -3.15
C PRO A 61 -1.50 -4.74 -2.69
N CYS A 62 -1.78 -4.56 -1.40
CA CYS A 62 -1.56 -3.30 -0.71
C CYS A 62 -0.06 -3.08 -0.45
N LEU A 63 0.34 -2.28 0.54
CA LEU A 63 1.74 -2.14 0.92
C LEU A 63 2.29 -3.50 1.38
N ILE A 64 3.29 -4.00 0.68
CA ILE A 64 4.01 -5.20 1.10
C ILE A 64 5.06 -4.80 2.13
N VAL A 65 5.04 -5.48 3.28
CA VAL A 65 5.99 -5.28 4.39
C VAL A 65 6.66 -6.59 4.76
N GLY A 66 7.72 -6.54 5.55
CA GLY A 66 8.36 -7.75 6.06
C GLY A 66 9.83 -7.88 5.67
N PRO A 67 10.42 -9.08 5.84
CA PRO A 67 11.83 -9.31 5.54
C PRO A 67 12.20 -8.92 4.12
N LEU A 68 13.37 -8.30 3.97
CA LEU A 68 13.94 -7.83 2.69
C LEU A 68 13.22 -6.61 2.07
N ASP A 69 12.34 -5.91 2.79
CA ASP A 69 11.85 -4.62 2.33
C ASP A 69 13.00 -3.60 2.34
N ARG A 70 13.54 -3.32 1.15
CA ARG A 70 14.66 -2.37 0.97
C ARG A 70 14.26 -0.91 1.17
N THR A 71 12.98 -0.64 1.31
CA THR A 71 12.46 0.73 1.47
C THR A 71 12.35 1.16 2.92
N ASP A 72 12.42 0.22 3.85
CA ASP A 72 12.29 0.40 5.30
C ASP A 72 11.04 1.18 5.74
N ARG A 73 10.02 1.26 4.89
CA ARG A 73 8.83 2.06 5.17
C ARG A 73 8.09 1.58 6.42
N PHE A 74 7.95 0.27 6.58
CA PHE A 74 7.37 -0.29 7.80
C PHE A 74 8.42 -0.39 8.91
N THR A 75 9.61 -0.87 8.61
CA THR A 75 10.70 -1.11 9.57
C THR A 75 11.11 0.16 10.31
N TRP A 76 10.90 1.33 9.71
CA TRP A 76 11.15 2.61 10.36
C TRP A 76 10.35 2.77 11.67
N TRP A 77 9.09 2.32 11.71
CA TRP A 77 8.24 2.44 12.90
C TRP A 77 8.77 1.65 14.10
N PRO A 78 8.99 0.33 14.03
CA PRO A 78 9.58 -0.41 15.16
C PRO A 78 10.95 0.13 15.55
N ALA A 79 11.82 0.48 14.60
CA ALA A 79 13.12 1.05 14.88
C ALA A 79 13.03 2.41 15.59
N ARG A 80 12.06 3.25 15.21
CA ARG A 80 11.83 4.55 15.87
C ARG A 80 11.21 4.38 17.26
N ILE A 81 10.23 3.51 17.39
CA ILE A 81 9.52 3.26 18.64
C ILE A 81 10.47 2.64 19.69
N GLU A 82 11.33 1.70 19.29
CA GLU A 82 12.32 1.07 20.20
C GLU A 82 13.27 2.10 20.84
N LYS A 83 13.58 3.18 20.17
CA LYS A 83 14.40 4.28 20.73
C LYS A 83 13.71 5.03 21.89
N GLY A 84 12.41 4.86 22.05
CA GLY A 84 11.63 5.53 23.09
C GLY A 84 11.46 7.04 22.89
N GLY A 85 11.04 7.70 23.96
CA GLY A 85 10.75 9.13 23.95
C GLY A 85 9.51 9.49 23.16
N GLU A 86 9.40 10.75 22.77
CA GLU A 86 8.28 11.26 21.99
C GLU A 86 8.39 10.84 20.52
N VAL A 87 7.34 10.20 19.99
CA VAL A 87 7.24 9.72 18.62
C VAL A 87 6.10 10.47 17.93
N LEU A 88 6.44 11.23 16.90
CA LEU A 88 5.44 11.93 16.09
C LEU A 88 4.61 10.90 15.31
N ALA A 89 3.28 10.98 15.46
CA ALA A 89 2.30 10.16 14.78
C ALA A 89 1.39 11.02 13.89
N PRO A 90 0.99 10.53 12.70
CA PRO A 90 0.23 11.33 11.76
C PRO A 90 -1.24 11.42 12.12
N ASP A 91 -1.79 12.61 11.98
CA ASP A 91 -3.19 13.02 12.04
C ASP A 91 -3.98 12.40 13.21
N LYS A 92 -4.62 11.26 13.00
CA LYS A 92 -5.52 10.64 13.99
C LYS A 92 -5.23 9.15 14.17
N PRO A 93 -5.36 8.62 15.42
CA PRO A 93 -5.19 7.20 15.68
C PRO A 93 -6.17 6.32 14.89
N ASP A 94 -7.36 6.84 14.58
CA ASP A 94 -8.43 6.11 13.89
C ASP A 94 -8.26 6.09 12.35
N ASP A 95 -7.21 6.70 11.82
CA ASP A 95 -6.93 6.66 10.39
C ASP A 95 -6.70 5.22 9.92
N PRO A 96 -7.26 4.81 8.78
CA PRO A 96 -7.14 3.44 8.29
C PRO A 96 -5.71 3.10 7.89
N CYS A 97 -5.34 1.84 8.06
CA CYS A 97 -4.03 1.30 7.71
C CYS A 97 -4.18 -0.06 7.04
N GLN A 98 -3.57 -0.23 5.85
CA GLN A 98 -3.56 -1.50 5.12
C GLN A 98 -2.14 -1.85 4.69
N PHE A 99 -1.67 -3.02 5.07
CA PHE A 99 -0.43 -3.63 4.58
C PHE A 99 -0.55 -5.15 4.63
N ILE A 100 0.28 -5.84 3.88
CA ILE A 100 0.36 -7.30 3.88
C ILE A 100 1.81 -7.73 4.14
N ASP A 101 1.99 -8.72 5.02
CA ASP A 101 3.32 -9.31 5.20
C ASP A 101 3.72 -10.09 3.94
N SER A 102 4.99 -9.99 3.56
CA SER A 102 5.52 -10.67 2.39
C SER A 102 5.39 -12.19 2.44
N ARG A 103 5.36 -12.78 3.64
CA ARG A 103 5.16 -14.22 3.85
C ARG A 103 3.71 -14.62 3.62
N ASP A 104 2.75 -13.81 4.12
CA ASP A 104 1.33 -14.04 3.91
C ASP A 104 0.97 -13.89 2.42
N LEU A 105 1.54 -12.88 1.76
CA LEU A 105 1.39 -12.70 0.32
C LEU A 105 1.96 -13.89 -0.45
N ALA A 106 3.16 -14.36 -0.08
CA ALA A 106 3.79 -15.52 -0.73
C ALA A 106 2.97 -16.80 -0.53
N GLU A 107 2.48 -17.05 0.69
CA GLU A 107 1.61 -18.18 0.99
C GLU A 107 0.31 -18.11 0.18
N PHE A 108 -0.32 -16.94 0.11
CA PHE A 108 -1.49 -16.73 -0.72
C PHE A 108 -1.21 -17.07 -2.19
N MET A 109 -0.10 -16.57 -2.76
CA MET A 109 0.28 -16.86 -4.15
C MET A 109 0.49 -18.37 -4.40
N VAL A 110 1.15 -19.07 -3.48
CA VAL A 110 1.37 -20.52 -3.59
C VAL A 110 0.05 -21.27 -3.53
N ARG A 111 -0.85 -20.94 -2.59
CA ARG A 111 -2.17 -21.56 -2.47
C ARG A 111 -3.03 -21.37 -3.72
N MET A 112 -3.01 -20.16 -4.31
CA MET A 112 -3.71 -19.88 -5.57
C MET A 112 -3.19 -20.75 -6.72
N ALA A 113 -1.86 -20.92 -6.80
CA ALA A 113 -1.23 -21.75 -7.83
C ALA A 113 -1.55 -23.24 -7.64
N GLU A 114 -1.50 -23.76 -6.41
CA GLU A 114 -1.83 -25.15 -6.08
C GLU A 114 -3.30 -25.48 -6.36
N ALA A 115 -4.20 -24.56 -5.98
CA ALA A 115 -5.64 -24.70 -6.22
C ALA A 115 -6.04 -24.43 -7.68
N ARG A 116 -5.12 -23.93 -8.52
CA ARG A 116 -5.41 -23.48 -9.90
C ARG A 116 -6.52 -22.42 -9.94
N GLU A 117 -6.51 -21.53 -8.97
CA GLU A 117 -7.44 -20.41 -8.91
C GLU A 117 -6.97 -19.30 -9.84
N PHE A 118 -7.75 -19.05 -10.89
CA PHE A 118 -7.45 -18.05 -11.90
C PHE A 118 -8.32 -16.81 -11.72
N GLY A 119 -7.77 -15.65 -12.04
CA GLY A 119 -8.52 -14.40 -11.95
C GLY A 119 -7.68 -13.21 -11.49
N LEU A 120 -8.38 -12.18 -11.06
CA LEU A 120 -7.82 -10.94 -10.55
C LEU A 120 -8.23 -10.79 -9.09
N TYR A 121 -7.27 -10.53 -8.21
CA TYR A 121 -7.47 -10.47 -6.76
C TYR A 121 -6.73 -9.28 -6.13
N ASN A 122 -7.41 -8.55 -5.27
CA ASN A 122 -6.75 -7.68 -4.31
C ASN A 122 -6.20 -8.53 -3.15
N ALA A 123 -4.92 -8.44 -2.87
CA ALA A 123 -4.30 -9.06 -1.69
C ALA A 123 -4.07 -7.99 -0.63
N ILE A 124 -4.95 -7.89 0.32
CA ILE A 124 -4.99 -6.83 1.33
C ILE A 124 -4.86 -7.45 2.71
N GLY A 125 -4.05 -6.86 3.54
CA GLY A 125 -3.93 -7.19 4.95
C GLY A 125 -4.08 -5.96 5.83
N PRO A 126 -4.30 -6.17 7.14
CA PRO A 126 -4.72 -7.43 7.75
C PRO A 126 -6.16 -7.83 7.42
N ALA A 127 -6.58 -9.06 7.76
CA ALA A 127 -7.91 -9.59 7.48
C ALA A 127 -9.05 -8.79 8.10
N HIS A 128 -8.77 -8.08 9.20
CA HIS A 128 -9.70 -7.14 9.83
C HIS A 128 -9.22 -5.71 9.62
N PRO A 129 -10.14 -4.75 9.44
CA PRO A 129 -9.78 -3.34 9.37
C PRO A 129 -8.88 -2.95 10.54
N MET A 130 -7.77 -2.29 10.23
CA MET A 130 -6.79 -1.82 11.21
C MET A 130 -6.66 -0.32 11.11
N THR A 131 -6.38 0.33 12.23
CA THR A 131 -6.05 1.76 12.29
C THR A 131 -4.55 1.98 12.46
N VAL A 132 -4.10 3.19 12.15
CA VAL A 132 -2.70 3.61 12.40
C VAL A 132 -2.37 3.53 13.90
N GLY A 133 -3.33 3.91 14.75
CA GLY A 133 -3.19 3.80 16.22
C GLY A 133 -2.97 2.36 16.66
N GLU A 134 -3.79 1.42 16.17
CA GLU A 134 -3.62 -0.01 16.46
C GLU A 134 -2.27 -0.54 15.97
N MET A 135 -1.86 -0.17 14.77
CA MET A 135 -0.54 -0.52 14.26
C MET A 135 0.58 -0.01 15.18
N LEU A 136 0.59 1.28 15.50
CA LEU A 136 1.65 1.89 16.31
C LEU A 136 1.67 1.34 17.75
N HIS A 137 0.52 1.14 18.36
CA HIS A 137 0.41 0.54 19.70
C HIS A 137 0.79 -0.95 19.68
N GLY A 138 0.42 -1.69 18.63
CA GLY A 138 0.85 -3.08 18.43
C GLY A 138 2.37 -3.19 18.31
N VAL A 139 3.00 -2.32 17.52
CA VAL A 139 4.47 -2.24 17.42
C VAL A 139 5.09 -1.89 18.77
N LYS A 140 4.54 -0.90 19.49
CA LYS A 140 5.03 -0.53 20.82
C LYS A 140 4.95 -1.70 21.81
N ALA A 141 3.89 -2.48 21.78
CA ALA A 141 3.67 -3.59 22.71
C ALA A 141 4.74 -4.69 22.62
N VAL A 142 5.44 -4.82 21.47
CA VAL A 142 6.53 -5.78 21.28
C VAL A 142 7.91 -5.16 21.47
N THR A 143 7.98 -3.89 21.84
CA THR A 143 9.22 -3.19 22.22
C THR A 143 9.33 -3.07 23.74
N THR A 144 10.51 -2.78 24.25
CA THR A 144 10.74 -2.49 25.68
C THR A 144 10.71 -1.01 25.99
N SER A 145 10.41 -0.17 25.01
CA SER A 145 10.57 1.27 25.07
C SER A 145 9.41 1.98 25.80
N GLY A 146 9.71 3.12 26.42
CA GLY A 146 8.75 4.05 26.97
C GLY A 146 8.19 5.04 25.94
N ALA A 147 8.14 4.72 24.67
CA ALA A 147 7.69 5.62 23.61
C ALA A 147 6.28 6.18 23.87
N GLN A 148 6.10 7.46 23.59
CA GLN A 148 4.81 8.15 23.67
C GLN A 148 4.48 8.76 22.30
N PHE A 149 3.25 8.58 21.83
CA PHE A 149 2.82 9.09 20.54
C PHE A 149 2.23 10.49 20.67
N THR A 150 2.78 11.43 19.89
CA THR A 150 2.23 12.78 19.72
C THR A 150 1.56 12.86 18.35
N TRP A 151 0.24 12.88 18.36
CA TRP A 151 -0.58 12.96 17.16
C TRP A 151 -0.62 14.39 16.65
N VAL A 152 -0.21 14.58 15.40
CA VAL A 152 -0.06 15.90 14.79
C VAL A 152 -1.03 16.04 13.62
N PRO A 153 -1.95 17.04 13.65
CA PRO A 153 -2.94 17.23 12.60
C PRO A 153 -2.33 17.36 11.20
N TRP A 154 -3.02 16.79 10.20
CA TRP A 154 -2.55 16.81 8.82
C TRP A 154 -2.24 18.21 8.28
N ASP A 155 -3.11 19.18 8.56
CA ASP A 155 -2.90 20.57 8.10
C ASP A 155 -1.57 21.15 8.59
N PHE A 156 -1.19 20.84 9.83
CA PHE A 156 0.11 21.23 10.36
C PHE A 156 1.24 20.49 9.65
N LEU A 157 1.15 19.15 9.51
CA LEU A 157 2.16 18.36 8.81
C LEU A 157 2.37 18.87 7.38
N GLN A 158 1.29 19.19 6.68
CA GLN A 158 1.33 19.75 5.34
C GLN A 158 2.02 21.12 5.30
N SER A 159 1.74 21.98 6.28
CA SER A 159 2.38 23.30 6.39
C SER A 159 3.88 23.20 6.61
N GLN A 160 4.35 22.11 7.19
CA GLN A 160 5.76 21.79 7.40
C GLN A 160 6.39 21.01 6.24
N ASN A 161 5.69 20.87 5.10
CA ASN A 161 6.10 20.11 3.93
C ASN A 161 6.35 18.61 4.20
N VAL A 162 5.74 18.03 5.23
CA VAL A 162 5.79 16.61 5.51
C VAL A 162 4.95 15.86 4.48
N ARG A 163 5.55 14.90 3.82
CA ARG A 163 4.90 14.17 2.73
C ARG A 163 4.35 12.83 3.23
N PRO A 164 3.06 12.56 3.02
CA PRO A 164 2.50 11.23 3.25
C PRO A 164 3.30 10.18 2.48
N TRP A 165 3.32 8.95 2.98
CA TRP A 165 3.99 7.80 2.37
C TRP A 165 5.51 7.86 2.29
N ARG A 166 6.11 9.03 2.41
CA ARG A 166 7.54 9.24 2.29
C ARG A 166 8.19 9.66 3.60
N ASP A 167 7.70 10.73 4.20
CA ASP A 167 8.21 11.26 5.46
C ASP A 167 7.38 10.72 6.65
N MET A 168 6.06 10.47 6.42
CA MET A 168 5.16 9.67 7.26
C MET A 168 4.87 8.36 6.54
N THR A 169 5.73 7.38 6.79
CA THR A 169 5.67 6.08 6.11
C THR A 169 4.44 5.28 6.52
N VAL A 170 3.93 4.44 5.60
CA VAL A 170 2.72 3.60 5.77
C VAL A 170 1.41 4.40 5.86
N TRP A 171 1.44 5.69 6.10
CA TRP A 171 0.26 6.52 6.25
C TRP A 171 -0.06 7.35 4.99
N GLN A 172 -1.35 7.47 4.69
CA GLN A 172 -1.93 8.39 3.70
C GLN A 172 -3.15 9.08 4.30
N PRO A 173 -3.37 10.38 4.04
CA PRO A 173 -4.56 11.07 4.50
C PRO A 173 -5.82 10.34 4.04
N PRO A 174 -6.76 9.95 4.95
CA PRO A 174 -7.93 9.17 4.58
C PRO A 174 -9.09 10.05 4.06
N TYR A 175 -8.75 11.11 3.33
CA TYR A 175 -9.69 12.07 2.75
C TYR A 175 -9.16 12.67 1.45
N GLY A 176 -10.04 13.38 0.73
CA GLY A 176 -9.71 13.96 -0.57
C GLY A 176 -9.30 12.90 -1.58
N LYS A 177 -8.24 13.16 -2.33
CA LYS A 177 -7.78 12.27 -3.43
C LYS A 177 -7.26 10.90 -2.96
N THR A 178 -7.02 10.71 -1.67
CA THR A 178 -6.47 9.48 -1.10
C THR A 178 -7.42 8.77 -0.14
N ALA A 179 -8.70 9.19 -0.08
CA ALA A 179 -9.68 8.69 0.87
C ALA A 179 -9.85 7.15 0.86
N GLY A 180 -9.76 6.52 -0.30
CA GLY A 180 -9.89 5.08 -0.49
C GLY A 180 -8.57 4.31 -0.50
N TYR A 181 -7.42 4.99 -0.44
CA TYR A 181 -6.11 4.35 -0.61
C TYR A 181 -5.87 3.22 0.40
N GLN A 182 -6.21 3.43 1.66
CA GLN A 182 -6.07 2.48 2.76
C GLN A 182 -7.43 1.82 3.14
N ARG A 183 -8.40 1.80 2.23
CA ARG A 183 -9.76 1.28 2.42
C ARG A 183 -10.21 0.48 1.20
N ARG A 184 -9.31 -0.32 0.63
CA ARG A 184 -9.64 -1.22 -0.48
C ARG A 184 -10.32 -2.48 0.04
N ASN A 185 -11.16 -3.09 -0.79
CA ASN A 185 -11.78 -4.38 -0.54
C ASN A 185 -10.99 -5.50 -1.23
N SER A 186 -11.05 -6.71 -0.68
CA SER A 186 -10.51 -7.96 -1.23
C SER A 186 -11.60 -9.01 -1.30
#